data_63095932a4a958aeaf07db11aa0b51d1
#
_entry.id   63095932a4a958aeaf07db11aa0b51d1
#
_cell.length_a   1.000
_cell.length_b   1.000
_cell.length_c   1.000
_cell.angle_alpha   90.00
_cell.angle_beta   90.00
_cell.angle_gamma   90.00
#
_symmetry.space_group_name_H-M   'P 1'
#
loop_
_entity.id
_entity.type
_entity.pdbx_description
1 polymer ?
#
loop_
_entity_poly.entity_id
_entity_poly.type
_entity_poly.pdbx_seq_one_letter_code
_entity_poly.pdbx_strand_id
1 'polypeptide(L)'
;VRQYGVVSVGQMVRLGLSKDQVFREASIGRLHLAQHGVYAVGHRALPRRGECLAAVLSCGHGTLLSHCSAAWLWGLTTYWPPIVEVTATSPRETRATIRVHSARAHSPDDQDAFESIPVTAIPRTLLDFAAVSPSFLTSALDRAQRRGLLDLIAIDRFLARSRGFRGVARLRDALETYRTPAFTRSALERRFLALTRRAKLPQPSMNFFVAGYELDAYWPAERFAVELDTYDYHGDPRAFEVDRLRQEDLKLAGIEMIRVTGTRMDREPEAVATRIRLLLSQRKRDLGQNPG
;
A
#
# COMPACT_ATOMS: atom_id res chain seq x y z
N VAL A 1 8.22 -1.02 -21.89
CA VAL A 1 8.01 -1.60 -20.54
C VAL A 1 9.26 -1.33 -19.72
N ARG A 2 9.13 -0.68 -18.57
CA ARG A 2 10.28 -0.45 -17.66
C ARG A 2 10.58 -1.76 -16.93
N GLN A 3 11.72 -2.38 -17.23
CA GLN A 3 12.18 -3.61 -16.59
C GLN A 3 13.34 -3.39 -15.61
N TYR A 4 13.48 -2.18 -15.07
CA TYR A 4 14.50 -1.82 -14.07
C TYR A 4 15.93 -2.23 -14.46
N GLY A 5 16.24 -2.19 -15.76
CA GLY A 5 17.57 -2.54 -16.27
C GLY A 5 17.84 -4.03 -16.38
N VAL A 6 16.85 -4.92 -16.28
CA VAL A 6 17.05 -6.37 -16.42
C VAL A 6 16.32 -6.95 -17.63
N VAL A 7 16.90 -8.01 -18.22
CA VAL A 7 16.32 -8.73 -19.36
C VAL A 7 16.69 -10.21 -19.27
N SER A 8 15.75 -11.11 -19.57
CA SER A 8 16.05 -12.54 -19.63
C SER A 8 16.50 -12.95 -21.03
N VAL A 9 17.28 -14.04 -21.13
CA VAL A 9 17.67 -14.65 -22.42
C VAL A 9 16.43 -14.94 -23.28
N GLY A 10 15.37 -15.49 -22.66
CA GLY A 10 14.13 -15.77 -23.40
C GLY A 10 13.45 -14.52 -23.97
N GLN A 11 13.54 -13.37 -23.30
CA GLN A 11 13.05 -12.09 -23.83
C GLN A 11 13.92 -11.60 -25.00
N MET A 12 15.25 -11.67 -24.85
CA MET A 12 16.18 -11.28 -25.91
C MET A 12 16.00 -12.14 -27.19
N VAL A 13 15.82 -13.43 -26.99
CA VAL A 13 15.54 -14.36 -28.14
C VAL A 13 14.23 -14.02 -28.83
N ARG A 14 13.17 -13.70 -28.09
CA ARG A 14 11.90 -13.24 -28.69
C ARG A 14 12.01 -11.90 -29.43
N LEU A 15 13.01 -11.09 -29.08
CA LEU A 15 13.35 -9.85 -29.79
C LEU A 15 14.28 -10.07 -30.98
N GLY A 16 14.64 -11.33 -31.30
CA GLY A 16 15.41 -11.68 -32.47
C GLY A 16 16.92 -11.88 -32.24
N LEU A 17 17.41 -11.80 -31.01
CA LEU A 17 18.81 -12.10 -30.72
C LEU A 17 19.03 -13.61 -30.64
N SER A 18 20.13 -14.10 -31.24
CA SER A 18 20.58 -15.46 -30.99
C SER A 18 21.23 -15.59 -29.60
N LYS A 19 21.31 -16.81 -29.07
CA LYS A 19 22.02 -17.06 -27.82
C LYS A 19 23.49 -16.65 -27.90
N ASP A 20 24.14 -16.89 -29.06
CA ASP A 20 25.56 -16.51 -29.28
C ASP A 20 25.75 -14.99 -29.28
N GLN A 21 24.78 -14.25 -29.81
CA GLN A 21 24.77 -12.79 -29.70
C GLN A 21 24.66 -12.33 -28.22
N VAL A 22 23.77 -12.95 -27.42
CA VAL A 22 23.67 -12.65 -26.01
C VAL A 22 24.98 -12.92 -25.28
N PHE A 23 25.65 -14.05 -25.54
CA PHE A 23 26.95 -14.35 -24.95
C PHE A 23 28.03 -13.34 -25.38
N ARG A 24 28.02 -12.91 -26.65
CA ARG A 24 28.94 -11.87 -27.15
C ARG A 24 28.72 -10.56 -26.43
N GLU A 25 27.48 -10.09 -26.29
CA GLU A 25 27.16 -8.86 -25.57
C GLU A 25 27.57 -8.93 -24.08
N ALA A 26 27.47 -10.12 -23.49
CA ALA A 26 27.95 -10.35 -22.12
C ALA A 26 29.48 -10.33 -22.04
N SER A 27 30.19 -10.91 -23.01
CA SER A 27 31.66 -10.95 -23.02
C SER A 27 32.31 -9.57 -23.20
N ILE A 28 31.65 -8.68 -23.94
CA ILE A 28 32.12 -7.29 -24.13
C ILE A 28 31.60 -6.31 -23.05
N GLY A 29 30.92 -6.83 -22.00
CA GLY A 29 30.50 -6.05 -20.85
C GLY A 29 29.29 -5.16 -21.04
N ARG A 30 28.47 -5.37 -22.08
CA ARG A 30 27.18 -4.68 -22.26
C ARG A 30 26.04 -5.34 -21.50
N LEU A 31 26.18 -6.65 -21.26
CA LEU A 31 25.27 -7.43 -20.44
C LEU A 31 26.04 -8.02 -19.26
N HIS A 32 25.50 -7.89 -18.05
CA HIS A 32 26.09 -8.43 -16.84
C HIS A 32 25.16 -9.48 -16.23
N LEU A 33 25.65 -10.67 -15.97
CA LEU A 33 24.84 -11.74 -15.37
C LEU A 33 24.34 -11.28 -13.98
N ALA A 34 23.02 -11.13 -13.86
CA ALA A 34 22.34 -10.78 -12.61
C ALA A 34 21.82 -12.02 -11.88
N GLN A 35 21.18 -12.94 -12.62
CA GLN A 35 20.71 -14.23 -12.17
C GLN A 35 20.82 -15.24 -13.32
N HIS A 36 20.65 -16.53 -13.05
CA HIS A 36 20.71 -17.53 -14.11
C HIS A 36 19.75 -17.19 -15.27
N GLY A 37 20.28 -16.99 -16.45
CA GLY A 37 19.53 -16.63 -17.67
C GLY A 37 18.92 -15.23 -17.65
N VAL A 38 19.34 -14.35 -16.73
CA VAL A 38 18.87 -12.95 -16.62
C VAL A 38 20.07 -12.02 -16.49
N TYR A 39 20.07 -10.97 -17.27
CA TYR A 39 21.16 -10.01 -17.36
C TYR A 39 20.73 -8.61 -16.99
N ALA A 40 21.63 -7.88 -16.35
CA ALA A 40 21.55 -6.43 -16.19
C ALA A 40 22.13 -5.77 -17.46
N VAL A 41 21.49 -4.71 -17.94
CA VAL A 41 21.88 -3.99 -19.16
C VAL A 41 22.74 -2.79 -18.80
N GLY A 42 23.94 -2.71 -19.36
CA GLY A 42 24.84 -1.56 -19.25
C GLY A 42 25.67 -1.50 -17.97
N HIS A 43 25.15 -1.87 -16.82
CA HIS A 43 25.89 -1.86 -15.55
C HIS A 43 25.43 -2.99 -14.60
N ARG A 44 26.32 -3.42 -13.70
CA ARG A 44 26.06 -4.53 -12.77
C ARG A 44 25.10 -4.20 -11.62
N ALA A 45 25.10 -2.95 -11.18
CA ALA A 45 24.29 -2.54 -10.04
C ALA A 45 22.81 -2.44 -10.46
N LEU A 46 21.95 -3.16 -9.78
CA LEU A 46 20.50 -3.13 -9.99
C LEU A 46 19.83 -2.39 -8.83
N PRO A 47 18.77 -1.61 -9.10
CA PRO A 47 17.92 -1.14 -8.04
C PRO A 47 17.20 -2.34 -7.42
N ARG A 48 16.69 -2.23 -6.17
CA ARG A 48 15.98 -3.30 -5.47
C ARG A 48 14.83 -3.93 -6.28
N ARG A 49 14.08 -3.12 -7.02
CA ARG A 49 13.02 -3.61 -7.92
C ARG A 49 13.61 -4.41 -9.10
N GLY A 50 14.80 -4.07 -9.56
CA GLY A 50 15.52 -4.84 -10.58
C GLY A 50 15.96 -6.21 -10.04
N GLU A 51 16.44 -6.27 -8.79
CA GLU A 51 16.77 -7.53 -8.12
C GLU A 51 15.53 -8.43 -7.98
N CYS A 52 14.37 -7.86 -7.60
CA CYS A 52 13.10 -8.58 -7.54
C CYS A 52 12.71 -9.17 -8.91
N LEU A 53 12.72 -8.33 -9.95
CA LEU A 53 12.35 -8.79 -11.29
C LEU A 53 13.33 -9.83 -11.85
N ALA A 54 14.63 -9.66 -11.58
CA ALA A 54 15.65 -10.63 -11.98
C ALA A 54 15.41 -12.00 -11.31
N ALA A 55 15.05 -12.03 -10.04
CA ALA A 55 14.72 -13.26 -9.33
C ALA A 55 13.50 -13.96 -9.94
N VAL A 56 12.41 -13.21 -10.16
CA VAL A 56 11.18 -13.75 -10.79
C VAL A 56 11.48 -14.30 -12.19
N LEU A 57 12.16 -13.53 -13.05
CA LEU A 57 12.50 -13.95 -14.42
C LEU A 57 13.39 -15.18 -14.44
N SER A 58 14.33 -15.31 -13.50
CA SER A 58 15.27 -16.44 -13.43
C SER A 58 14.61 -17.76 -13.01
N CYS A 59 13.49 -17.69 -12.32
CA CYS A 59 12.70 -18.84 -11.90
C CYS A 59 11.65 -19.24 -12.95
N GLY A 60 11.44 -18.41 -13.98
CA GLY A 60 10.63 -18.74 -15.14
C GLY A 60 9.16 -18.40 -14.98
N HIS A 61 8.37 -18.86 -15.95
CA HIS A 61 6.94 -18.57 -16.04
C HIS A 61 6.18 -19.10 -14.80
N GLY A 62 5.15 -18.38 -14.39
CA GLY A 62 4.34 -18.74 -13.22
C GLY A 62 5.02 -18.49 -11.87
N THR A 63 6.15 -17.77 -11.86
CA THR A 63 6.82 -17.35 -10.62
C THR A 63 6.35 -15.97 -10.21
N LEU A 64 6.04 -15.80 -8.92
CA LEU A 64 5.63 -14.55 -8.29
C LEU A 64 6.64 -14.16 -7.22
N LEU A 65 6.94 -12.88 -7.11
CA LEU A 65 7.58 -12.34 -5.91
C LEU A 65 6.66 -12.58 -4.71
N SER A 66 7.19 -13.01 -3.56
CA SER A 66 6.36 -13.45 -2.44
C SER A 66 6.96 -13.13 -1.07
N HIS A 67 6.26 -13.47 0.01
CA HIS A 67 6.73 -13.38 1.39
C HIS A 67 7.27 -11.99 1.75
N CYS A 68 8.47 -11.90 2.36
CA CYS A 68 9.06 -10.62 2.77
C CYS A 68 9.39 -9.71 1.59
N SER A 69 9.78 -10.27 0.44
CA SER A 69 10.09 -9.49 -0.76
C SER A 69 8.83 -8.84 -1.36
N ALA A 70 7.72 -9.57 -1.40
CA ALA A 70 6.43 -9.01 -1.81
C ALA A 70 5.93 -7.96 -0.80
N ALA A 71 6.05 -8.26 0.50
CA ALA A 71 5.68 -7.31 1.55
C ALA A 71 6.47 -6.00 1.45
N TRP A 72 7.76 -6.08 1.12
CA TRP A 72 8.58 -4.89 0.86
C TRP A 72 8.12 -4.15 -0.39
N LEU A 73 7.87 -4.84 -1.49
CA LEU A 73 7.43 -4.25 -2.75
C LEU A 73 6.10 -3.51 -2.60
N TRP A 74 5.14 -4.08 -1.88
CA TRP A 74 3.87 -3.47 -1.53
C TRP A 74 3.98 -2.35 -0.48
N GLY A 75 5.18 -2.17 0.13
CA GLY A 75 5.41 -1.20 1.20
C GLY A 75 4.78 -1.57 2.55
N LEU A 76 4.49 -2.86 2.75
CA LEU A 76 4.00 -3.39 4.02
C LEU A 76 5.11 -3.51 5.08
N THR A 77 6.36 -3.48 4.65
CA THR A 77 7.55 -3.40 5.50
C THR A 77 8.59 -2.48 4.89
N THR A 78 9.42 -1.85 5.71
CA THR A 78 10.63 -1.13 5.27
C THR A 78 11.85 -2.03 5.22
N TYR A 79 11.77 -3.21 5.84
CA TYR A 79 12.85 -4.17 5.86
C TYR A 79 13.03 -4.80 4.47
N TRP A 80 14.25 -4.65 3.93
CA TRP A 80 14.67 -5.37 2.73
C TRP A 80 15.26 -6.72 3.14
N PRO A 81 14.70 -7.85 2.67
CA PRO A 81 15.25 -9.16 3.02
C PRO A 81 16.61 -9.38 2.32
N PRO A 82 17.57 -10.02 2.98
CA PRO A 82 18.89 -10.30 2.41
C PRO A 82 18.83 -11.27 1.22
N ILE A 83 17.77 -12.06 1.10
CA ILE A 83 17.52 -13.04 0.05
C ILE A 83 16.15 -12.73 -0.55
N VAL A 84 16.07 -12.63 -1.87
CA VAL A 84 14.79 -12.39 -2.56
C VAL A 84 13.94 -13.67 -2.49
N GLU A 85 12.69 -13.51 -2.09
CA GLU A 85 11.75 -14.62 -1.93
C GLU A 85 10.73 -14.65 -3.07
N VAL A 86 10.61 -15.81 -3.70
CA VAL A 86 9.66 -16.04 -4.79
C VAL A 86 8.86 -17.32 -4.52
N THR A 87 7.66 -17.40 -5.09
CA THR A 87 6.87 -18.63 -5.12
C THR A 87 6.72 -19.08 -6.57
N ALA A 88 7.11 -20.32 -6.86
CA ALA A 88 7.06 -20.91 -8.19
C ALA A 88 6.13 -22.13 -8.23
N THR A 89 5.46 -22.33 -9.37
CA THR A 89 4.58 -23.49 -9.61
C THR A 89 5.34 -24.69 -10.20
N SER A 90 6.55 -24.45 -10.71
CA SER A 90 7.45 -25.50 -11.17
C SER A 90 8.56 -25.73 -10.15
N PRO A 91 9.05 -26.96 -9.99
CA PRO A 91 10.18 -27.24 -9.10
C PRO A 91 11.39 -26.38 -9.44
N ARG A 92 11.89 -25.67 -8.46
CA ARG A 92 13.09 -24.81 -8.57
C ARG A 92 13.88 -24.92 -7.28
N GLU A 93 15.19 -24.86 -7.40
CA GLU A 93 16.08 -24.90 -6.26
C GLU A 93 16.28 -23.48 -5.68
N THR A 94 16.36 -23.40 -4.37
CA THR A 94 16.82 -22.21 -3.66
C THR A 94 18.29 -21.97 -4.00
N ARG A 95 18.65 -20.71 -4.23
CA ARG A 95 20.01 -20.27 -4.54
C ARG A 95 20.51 -19.31 -3.49
N ALA A 96 21.78 -18.97 -3.51
CA ALA A 96 22.36 -18.07 -2.51
C ALA A 96 21.63 -16.73 -2.35
N THR A 97 21.05 -16.21 -3.43
CA THR A 97 20.37 -14.90 -3.48
C THR A 97 18.85 -14.99 -3.65
N ILE A 98 18.30 -16.19 -3.85
CA ILE A 98 16.86 -16.41 -4.10
C ILE A 98 16.38 -17.59 -3.28
N ARG A 99 15.40 -17.35 -2.42
CA ARG A 99 14.63 -18.43 -1.75
C ARG A 99 13.38 -18.74 -2.55
N VAL A 100 13.25 -19.99 -2.94
CA VAL A 100 12.11 -20.48 -3.71
C VAL A 100 11.16 -21.23 -2.79
N HIS A 101 9.93 -20.75 -2.74
CA HIS A 101 8.79 -21.44 -2.15
C HIS A 101 8.01 -22.12 -3.27
N SER A 102 7.50 -23.33 -3.02
CA SER A 102 6.74 -24.09 -4.01
C SER A 102 5.24 -23.96 -3.78
N ALA A 103 4.50 -23.76 -4.86
CA ALA A 103 3.04 -23.85 -4.88
C ALA A 103 2.62 -24.83 -5.99
N ARG A 104 1.53 -25.57 -5.79
CA ARG A 104 0.98 -26.47 -6.84
C ARG A 104 0.43 -25.67 -8.01
N ALA A 105 -0.26 -24.58 -7.72
CA ALA A 105 -0.79 -23.63 -8.68
C ALA A 105 -1.01 -22.28 -7.98
N HIS A 106 -1.09 -21.21 -8.75
CA HIS A 106 -1.60 -19.92 -8.30
C HIS A 106 -3.03 -19.76 -8.79
N SER A 107 -3.96 -19.47 -7.88
CA SER A 107 -5.27 -18.94 -8.28
C SER A 107 -5.09 -17.57 -8.93
N PRO A 108 -5.94 -17.16 -9.89
CA PRO A 108 -5.93 -15.78 -10.39
C PRO A 108 -5.94 -14.72 -9.29
N ASP A 109 -6.70 -14.95 -8.21
CA ASP A 109 -6.79 -14.04 -7.06
C ASP A 109 -5.54 -14.04 -6.16
N ASP A 110 -4.59 -14.96 -6.37
CA ASP A 110 -3.33 -14.99 -5.63
C ASP A 110 -2.25 -14.15 -6.29
N GLN A 111 -2.51 -13.67 -7.51
CA GLN A 111 -1.56 -13.02 -8.40
C GLN A 111 -1.93 -11.58 -8.62
N ASP A 112 -0.91 -10.75 -8.70
CA ASP A 112 -1.00 -9.34 -9.08
C ASP A 112 0.29 -8.91 -9.77
N ALA A 113 0.35 -7.68 -10.22
CA ALA A 113 1.54 -7.08 -10.80
C ALA A 113 1.78 -5.70 -10.20
N PHE A 114 2.92 -5.52 -9.58
CA PHE A 114 3.38 -4.19 -9.17
C PHE A 114 4.24 -3.63 -10.30
N GLU A 115 3.67 -2.66 -11.05
CA GLU A 115 4.24 -2.17 -12.31
C GLU A 115 4.47 -3.34 -13.29
N SER A 116 5.71 -3.82 -13.47
CA SER A 116 6.04 -4.95 -14.34
C SER A 116 6.51 -6.20 -13.61
N ILE A 117 6.45 -6.22 -12.28
CA ILE A 117 6.92 -7.32 -11.44
C ILE A 117 5.74 -8.19 -11.05
N PRO A 118 5.67 -9.46 -11.51
CA PRO A 118 4.69 -10.41 -11.01
C PRO A 118 4.89 -10.64 -9.51
N VAL A 119 3.83 -10.48 -8.73
CA VAL A 119 3.89 -10.51 -7.27
C VAL A 119 2.64 -11.17 -6.71
N THR A 120 2.71 -11.74 -5.51
CA THR A 120 1.52 -12.22 -4.81
C THR A 120 0.60 -11.06 -4.47
N ALA A 121 -0.71 -11.23 -4.69
CA ALA A 121 -1.74 -10.27 -4.29
C ALA A 121 -1.69 -10.01 -2.78
N ILE A 122 -2.21 -8.87 -2.34
CA ILE A 122 -2.13 -8.42 -0.93
C ILE A 122 -2.59 -9.50 0.06
N PRO A 123 -3.76 -10.16 -0.11
CA PRO A 123 -4.19 -11.20 0.84
C PRO A 123 -3.20 -12.35 0.94
N ARG A 124 -2.64 -12.79 -0.19
CA ARG A 124 -1.63 -13.85 -0.24
C ARG A 124 -0.31 -13.38 0.37
N THR A 125 0.14 -12.18 0.08
CA THR A 125 1.36 -11.60 0.64
C THR A 125 1.27 -11.52 2.17
N LEU A 126 0.14 -11.07 2.73
CA LEU A 126 -0.07 -10.99 4.17
C LEU A 126 -0.05 -12.37 4.83
N LEU A 127 -0.64 -13.39 4.18
CA LEU A 127 -0.58 -14.77 4.69
C LEU A 127 0.85 -15.31 4.69
N ASP A 128 1.56 -15.18 3.59
CA ASP A 128 2.95 -15.63 3.46
C ASP A 128 3.85 -14.90 4.48
N PHE A 129 3.64 -13.60 4.67
CA PHE A 129 4.36 -12.80 5.66
C PHE A 129 4.05 -13.23 7.11
N ALA A 130 2.78 -13.53 7.43
CA ALA A 130 2.37 -14.06 8.73
C ALA A 130 3.04 -15.42 9.06
N ALA A 131 3.36 -16.20 8.04
CA ALA A 131 4.03 -17.49 8.21
C ALA A 131 5.52 -17.35 8.55
N VAL A 132 6.22 -16.32 8.01
CA VAL A 132 7.68 -16.19 8.12
C VAL A 132 8.13 -15.04 9.03
N SER A 133 7.31 -14.02 9.23
CA SER A 133 7.62 -12.82 10.03
C SER A 133 6.48 -12.42 10.98
N PRO A 134 6.02 -13.33 11.85
CA PRO A 134 4.84 -13.11 12.69
C PRO A 134 4.96 -11.89 13.61
N SER A 135 6.15 -11.61 14.14
CA SER A 135 6.40 -10.48 15.05
C SER A 135 6.19 -9.11 14.39
N PHE A 136 6.24 -9.03 13.06
CA PHE A 136 6.05 -7.79 12.31
C PHE A 136 4.70 -7.72 11.60
N LEU A 137 3.82 -8.71 11.79
CA LEU A 137 2.55 -8.81 11.10
C LEU A 137 1.63 -7.61 11.40
N THR A 138 1.49 -7.22 12.66
CA THR A 138 0.68 -6.05 13.05
C THR A 138 1.18 -4.78 12.35
N SER A 139 2.49 -4.54 12.33
CA SER A 139 3.06 -3.39 11.62
C SER A 139 2.81 -3.45 10.11
N ALA A 140 2.79 -4.65 9.52
CA ALA A 140 2.48 -4.82 8.10
C ALA A 140 0.99 -4.55 7.81
N LEU A 141 0.08 -4.99 8.68
CA LEU A 141 -1.35 -4.70 8.60
C LEU A 141 -1.64 -3.20 8.75
N ASP A 142 -0.99 -2.54 9.72
CA ASP A 142 -1.08 -1.08 9.90
C ASP A 142 -0.63 -0.33 8.65
N ARG A 143 0.44 -0.78 8.00
CA ARG A 143 0.90 -0.19 6.74
C ARG A 143 -0.06 -0.47 5.59
N ALA A 144 -0.61 -1.69 5.51
CA ALA A 144 -1.63 -2.03 4.52
C ALA A 144 -2.87 -1.13 4.68
N GLN A 145 -3.31 -0.92 5.91
CA GLN A 145 -4.43 -0.03 6.25
C GLN A 145 -4.15 1.41 5.80
N ARG A 146 -3.00 1.96 6.21
CA ARG A 146 -2.59 3.34 5.83
C ARG A 146 -2.50 3.56 4.32
N ARG A 147 -2.18 2.51 3.56
CA ARG A 147 -2.07 2.55 2.11
C ARG A 147 -3.37 2.24 1.38
N GLY A 148 -4.47 2.00 2.10
CA GLY A 148 -5.73 1.60 1.49
C GLY A 148 -5.69 0.21 0.83
N LEU A 149 -4.71 -0.63 1.22
CA LEU A 149 -4.52 -1.97 0.67
C LEU A 149 -5.19 -3.08 1.52
N LEU A 150 -5.75 -2.73 2.68
CA LEU A 150 -6.37 -3.69 3.59
C LEU A 150 -7.86 -3.86 3.26
N ASP A 151 -8.15 -4.71 2.28
CA ASP A 151 -9.51 -5.16 1.98
C ASP A 151 -9.85 -6.40 2.81
N LEU A 152 -10.57 -6.20 3.91
CA LEU A 152 -10.97 -7.28 4.83
C LEU A 152 -11.88 -8.31 4.15
N ILE A 153 -12.73 -7.90 3.19
CA ILE A 153 -13.63 -8.81 2.47
C ILE A 153 -12.82 -9.71 1.55
N ALA A 154 -11.88 -9.14 0.80
CA ALA A 154 -10.98 -9.91 -0.07
C ALA A 154 -10.10 -10.87 0.76
N ILE A 155 -9.58 -10.42 1.90
CA ILE A 155 -8.77 -11.25 2.80
C ILE A 155 -9.60 -12.39 3.39
N ASP A 156 -10.83 -12.16 3.83
CA ASP A 156 -11.71 -13.20 4.36
C ASP A 156 -12.06 -14.25 3.32
N ARG A 157 -12.37 -13.81 2.11
CA ARG A 157 -12.63 -14.69 0.97
C ARG A 157 -11.40 -15.55 0.65
N PHE A 158 -10.21 -14.95 0.69
CA PHE A 158 -8.95 -15.64 0.50
C PHE A 158 -8.68 -16.66 1.63
N LEU A 159 -8.83 -16.28 2.90
CA LEU A 159 -8.61 -17.15 4.05
C LEU A 159 -9.59 -18.33 4.12
N ALA A 160 -10.81 -18.17 3.58
CA ALA A 160 -11.80 -19.25 3.52
C ALA A 160 -11.30 -20.43 2.67
N ARG A 161 -10.57 -20.17 1.59
CA ARG A 161 -9.98 -21.19 0.69
C ARG A 161 -8.56 -21.60 1.07
N SER A 162 -7.92 -20.89 2.01
CA SER A 162 -6.53 -21.12 2.42
C SER A 162 -6.41 -21.99 3.69
N ARG A 163 -7.40 -22.84 3.97
CA ARG A 163 -7.38 -23.72 5.15
C ARG A 163 -6.14 -24.63 5.14
N GLY A 164 -5.45 -24.74 6.28
CA GLY A 164 -4.24 -25.54 6.42
C GLY A 164 -2.93 -24.85 5.99
N PHE A 165 -2.99 -23.65 5.40
CA PHE A 165 -1.76 -22.89 5.13
C PHE A 165 -1.15 -22.37 6.44
N ARG A 166 0.20 -22.36 6.48
CA ARG A 166 0.93 -21.75 7.60
C ARG A 166 0.59 -20.26 7.68
N GLY A 167 0.40 -19.77 8.89
CA GLY A 167 0.09 -18.33 9.11
C GLY A 167 -1.39 -17.98 9.14
N VAL A 168 -2.32 -18.85 8.69
CA VAL A 168 -3.76 -18.57 8.66
C VAL A 168 -4.30 -18.16 10.03
N ALA A 169 -4.01 -18.92 11.07
CA ALA A 169 -4.47 -18.60 12.43
C ALA A 169 -3.94 -17.25 12.88
N ARG A 170 -2.62 -17.02 12.71
CA ARG A 170 -1.98 -15.75 13.10
C ARG A 170 -2.55 -14.54 12.35
N LEU A 171 -2.78 -14.70 11.05
CA LEU A 171 -3.37 -13.62 10.25
C LEU A 171 -4.80 -13.32 10.70
N ARG A 172 -5.62 -14.35 10.97
CA ARG A 172 -6.98 -14.17 11.52
C ARG A 172 -6.95 -13.43 12.84
N ASP A 173 -6.15 -13.90 13.79
CA ASP A 173 -6.05 -13.29 15.11
C ASP A 173 -5.62 -11.81 15.02
N ALA A 174 -4.62 -11.53 14.17
CA ALA A 174 -4.16 -10.15 13.97
C ALA A 174 -5.23 -9.25 13.31
N LEU A 175 -6.07 -9.80 12.42
CA LEU A 175 -7.15 -9.06 11.76
C LEU A 175 -8.32 -8.74 12.68
N GLU A 176 -8.52 -9.44 13.80
CA GLU A 176 -9.61 -9.14 14.74
C GLU A 176 -9.57 -7.69 15.23
N THR A 177 -8.38 -7.14 15.44
CA THR A 177 -8.20 -5.73 15.81
C THR A 177 -8.77 -4.78 14.76
N TYR A 178 -8.66 -5.12 13.46
CA TYR A 178 -9.12 -4.30 12.34
C TYR A 178 -10.61 -4.48 12.04
N ARG A 179 -11.24 -5.51 12.60
CA ARG A 179 -12.69 -5.79 12.47
C ARG A 179 -13.54 -5.08 13.50
N THR A 180 -12.92 -4.58 14.56
CA THR A 180 -13.66 -3.85 15.59
C THR A 180 -14.26 -2.57 15.02
N PRO A 181 -15.49 -2.19 15.43
CA PRO A 181 -16.14 -0.96 14.95
C PRO A 181 -15.31 0.32 15.13
N ALA A 182 -14.30 0.30 16.03
CA ALA A 182 -13.41 1.43 16.25
C ALA A 182 -12.57 1.83 15.02
N PHE A 183 -12.36 0.91 14.08
CA PHE A 183 -11.50 1.14 12.90
C PHE A 183 -12.27 1.37 11.60
N THR A 184 -13.61 1.31 11.61
CA THR A 184 -14.40 1.62 10.42
C THR A 184 -14.56 3.14 10.29
N ARG A 185 -14.65 3.65 9.03
CA ARG A 185 -14.99 5.06 8.75
C ARG A 185 -16.23 5.50 9.54
N SER A 186 -17.28 4.70 9.53
CA SER A 186 -18.53 4.96 10.26
C SER A 186 -18.36 5.02 11.78
N ALA A 187 -17.41 4.27 12.35
CA ALA A 187 -17.12 4.36 13.78
C ALA A 187 -16.34 5.63 14.12
N LEU A 188 -15.39 6.01 13.26
CA LEU A 188 -14.63 7.23 13.39
C LEU A 188 -15.56 8.45 13.31
N GLU A 189 -16.48 8.46 12.37
CA GLU A 189 -17.53 9.47 12.22
C GLU A 189 -18.43 9.57 13.47
N ARG A 190 -18.90 8.42 14.01
CA ARG A 190 -19.70 8.40 15.25
C ARG A 190 -18.93 8.95 16.44
N ARG A 191 -17.65 8.60 16.59
CA ARG A 191 -16.77 9.09 17.65
C ARG A 191 -16.53 10.60 17.52
N PHE A 192 -16.33 11.08 16.31
CA PHE A 192 -16.19 12.49 16.01
C PHE A 192 -17.45 13.28 16.36
N LEU A 193 -18.63 12.79 16.00
CA LEU A 193 -19.91 13.40 16.40
C LEU A 193 -20.11 13.39 17.92
N ALA A 194 -19.70 12.33 18.59
CA ALA A 194 -19.73 12.31 20.07
C ALA A 194 -18.79 13.33 20.68
N LEU A 195 -17.58 13.51 20.11
CA LEU A 195 -16.62 14.53 20.50
C LEU A 195 -17.20 15.95 20.32
N THR A 196 -17.76 16.24 19.15
CA THR A 196 -18.34 17.58 18.86
C THR A 196 -19.49 17.92 19.81
N ARG A 197 -20.36 16.92 20.13
CA ARG A 197 -21.45 17.09 21.10
C ARG A 197 -20.93 17.34 22.51
N ARG A 198 -19.98 16.52 23.01
CA ARG A 198 -19.37 16.68 24.33
C ARG A 198 -18.67 18.02 24.48
N ALA A 199 -17.99 18.47 23.44
CA ALA A 199 -17.29 19.75 23.39
C ALA A 199 -18.21 20.95 23.12
N LYS A 200 -19.52 20.73 22.95
CA LYS A 200 -20.52 21.78 22.65
C LYS A 200 -20.14 22.59 21.39
N LEU A 201 -19.57 21.94 20.40
CA LEU A 201 -19.30 22.52 19.08
C LEU A 201 -20.59 22.52 18.23
N PRO A 202 -20.73 23.44 17.26
CA PRO A 202 -21.77 23.33 16.25
C PRO A 202 -21.71 21.95 15.60
N GLN A 203 -22.87 21.34 15.30
CA GLN A 203 -22.88 20.03 14.67
C GLN A 203 -22.55 20.15 13.19
N PRO A 204 -21.60 19.37 12.66
CA PRO A 204 -21.29 19.37 11.23
C PRO A 204 -22.33 18.63 10.40
N SER A 205 -22.42 18.94 9.13
CA SER A 205 -23.01 18.06 8.14
C SER A 205 -22.02 16.95 7.79
N MET A 206 -22.42 15.70 7.98
CA MET A 206 -21.57 14.54 7.71
C MET A 206 -21.73 14.10 6.26
N ASN A 207 -20.63 13.59 5.67
CA ASN A 207 -20.59 13.06 4.30
C ASN A 207 -21.19 14.04 3.29
N PHE A 208 -20.79 15.30 3.40
CA PHE A 208 -21.36 16.39 2.62
C PHE A 208 -20.61 16.58 1.29
N PHE A 209 -21.36 16.57 0.19
CA PHE A 209 -20.77 16.74 -1.14
C PHE A 209 -20.70 18.23 -1.54
N VAL A 210 -19.49 18.72 -1.77
CA VAL A 210 -19.24 20.12 -2.16
C VAL A 210 -17.98 20.22 -3.02
N ALA A 211 -17.96 21.13 -3.99
CA ALA A 211 -16.84 21.35 -4.91
C ALA A 211 -16.32 20.08 -5.63
N GLY A 212 -17.22 19.11 -5.89
CA GLY A 212 -16.87 17.84 -6.54
C GLY A 212 -16.33 16.75 -5.59
N TYR A 213 -16.27 17.01 -4.30
CA TYR A 213 -15.72 16.10 -3.30
C TYR A 213 -16.69 15.81 -2.15
N GLU A 214 -16.69 14.59 -1.63
CA GLU A 214 -17.35 14.24 -0.39
C GLU A 214 -16.43 14.58 0.78
N LEU A 215 -16.92 15.32 1.76
CA LEU A 215 -16.23 15.72 2.99
C LEU A 215 -16.82 15.00 4.19
N ASP A 216 -15.98 14.41 5.05
CA ASP A 216 -16.44 13.60 6.19
C ASP A 216 -17.26 14.42 7.20
N ALA A 217 -16.81 15.63 7.52
CA ALA A 217 -17.55 16.56 8.38
C ALA A 217 -17.38 17.99 7.84
N TYR A 218 -18.48 18.72 7.63
CA TYR A 218 -18.46 20.05 7.04
C TYR A 218 -19.38 21.03 7.77
N TRP A 219 -18.92 22.25 7.98
CA TRP A 219 -19.68 23.40 8.48
C TRP A 219 -19.88 24.38 7.34
N PRO A 220 -21.04 24.39 6.69
CA PRO A 220 -21.28 25.23 5.50
C PRO A 220 -21.18 26.73 5.78
N ALA A 221 -21.67 27.18 6.93
CA ALA A 221 -21.65 28.60 7.30
C ALA A 221 -20.22 29.14 7.48
N GLU A 222 -19.31 28.31 7.97
CA GLU A 222 -17.91 28.64 8.21
C GLU A 222 -17.01 28.24 7.02
N ARG A 223 -17.55 27.54 6.01
CA ARG A 223 -16.76 26.92 4.94
C ARG A 223 -15.54 26.17 5.46
N PHE A 224 -15.77 25.37 6.49
CA PHE A 224 -14.73 24.63 7.18
C PHE A 224 -15.06 23.14 7.18
N ALA A 225 -14.04 22.31 6.93
CA ALA A 225 -14.17 20.87 6.86
C ALA A 225 -13.16 20.15 7.77
N VAL A 226 -13.53 18.95 8.21
CA VAL A 226 -12.64 18.00 8.85
C VAL A 226 -12.71 16.68 8.08
N GLU A 227 -11.57 16.23 7.60
CA GLU A 227 -11.38 14.87 7.10
C GLU A 227 -10.98 13.98 8.27
N LEU A 228 -11.62 12.82 8.35
CA LEU A 228 -11.42 11.86 9.42
C LEU A 228 -10.53 10.73 8.91
N ASP A 229 -9.24 10.85 9.16
CA ASP A 229 -8.29 9.82 8.78
C ASP A 229 -8.24 8.70 9.81
N THR A 230 -8.40 7.46 9.36
CA THR A 230 -8.19 6.30 10.19
C THR A 230 -6.73 6.19 10.65
N TYR A 231 -5.78 6.80 9.89
CA TYR A 231 -4.34 6.80 10.19
C TYR A 231 -3.59 8.01 9.62
N ASP A 232 -2.37 8.27 10.15
CA ASP A 232 -1.42 9.25 9.60
C ASP A 232 -0.93 8.82 8.21
N TYR A 233 -1.22 9.65 7.22
CA TYR A 233 -0.94 9.40 5.81
C TYR A 233 0.55 9.56 5.49
N HIS A 234 1.22 8.51 5.00
CA HIS A 234 2.51 8.61 4.32
C HIS A 234 2.51 7.73 3.04
N GLY A 235 2.23 8.26 1.95
CA GLY A 235 2.74 8.50 0.65
C GLY A 235 2.85 7.40 -0.38
N ASP A 236 1.83 7.26 -1.24
CA ASP A 236 2.06 6.98 -2.66
C ASP A 236 2.18 8.33 -3.40
N PRO A 237 3.22 8.58 -4.22
CA PRO A 237 3.36 9.85 -4.96
C PRO A 237 2.17 10.20 -5.84
N ARG A 238 1.45 9.22 -6.40
CA ARG A 238 0.26 9.46 -7.22
C ARG A 238 -0.96 9.82 -6.36
N ALA A 239 -1.16 9.12 -5.25
CA ALA A 239 -2.20 9.46 -4.28
C ALA A 239 -1.92 10.84 -3.64
N PHE A 240 -0.66 11.19 -3.45
CA PHE A 240 -0.23 12.51 -2.99
C PHE A 240 -0.60 13.62 -3.98
N GLU A 241 -0.39 13.44 -5.28
CA GLU A 241 -0.78 14.43 -6.31
C GLU A 241 -2.31 14.61 -6.39
N VAL A 242 -3.07 13.51 -6.33
CA VAL A 242 -4.54 13.57 -6.33
C VAL A 242 -5.05 14.29 -5.07
N ASP A 243 -4.46 13.98 -3.92
CA ASP A 243 -4.82 14.62 -2.64
C ASP A 243 -4.45 16.11 -2.63
N ARG A 244 -3.33 16.47 -3.23
CA ARG A 244 -2.91 17.86 -3.39
C ARG A 244 -3.86 18.65 -4.29
N LEU A 245 -4.25 18.11 -5.44
CA LEU A 245 -5.23 18.73 -6.33
C LEU A 245 -6.56 18.94 -5.59
N ARG A 246 -7.04 17.93 -4.85
CA ARG A 246 -8.24 18.05 -4.01
C ARG A 246 -8.12 19.19 -3.00
N GLN A 247 -6.97 19.35 -2.33
CA GLN A 247 -6.74 20.42 -1.37
C GLN A 247 -6.72 21.81 -2.07
N GLU A 248 -6.12 21.89 -3.24
CA GLU A 248 -6.08 23.11 -4.05
C GLU A 248 -7.50 23.50 -4.50
N ASP A 249 -8.31 22.56 -4.99
CA ASP A 249 -9.69 22.79 -5.42
C ASP A 249 -10.59 23.25 -4.26
N LEU A 250 -10.48 22.60 -3.10
CA LEU A 250 -11.21 23.02 -1.90
C LEU A 250 -10.81 24.42 -1.44
N LYS A 251 -9.52 24.74 -1.50
CA LYS A 251 -9.02 26.08 -1.18
C LYS A 251 -9.52 27.14 -2.17
N LEU A 252 -9.55 26.83 -3.47
CA LEU A 252 -10.14 27.71 -4.48
C LEU A 252 -11.64 27.93 -4.25
N ALA A 253 -12.36 26.90 -3.75
CA ALA A 253 -13.75 27.01 -3.33
C ALA A 253 -13.92 27.78 -1.99
N GLY A 254 -12.85 28.29 -1.40
CA GLY A 254 -12.85 29.01 -0.14
C GLY A 254 -13.09 28.14 1.10
N ILE A 255 -12.92 26.82 0.95
CA ILE A 255 -13.11 25.83 2.03
C ILE A 255 -11.77 25.57 2.71
N GLU A 256 -11.70 25.82 4.00
CA GLU A 256 -10.57 25.41 4.82
C GLU A 256 -10.78 24.00 5.35
N MET A 257 -9.76 23.14 5.26
CA MET A 257 -9.86 21.76 5.68
C MET A 257 -8.69 21.37 6.58
N ILE A 258 -8.99 20.62 7.63
CA ILE A 258 -7.98 19.95 8.46
C ILE A 258 -8.21 18.44 8.47
N ARG A 259 -7.15 17.68 8.79
CA ARG A 259 -7.24 16.24 9.01
C ARG A 259 -7.14 15.92 10.49
N VAL A 260 -7.98 14.99 10.93
CA VAL A 260 -8.02 14.49 12.29
C VAL A 260 -7.96 12.98 12.26
N THR A 261 -6.89 12.42 12.82
CA THR A 261 -6.71 10.96 12.90
C THR A 261 -7.47 10.38 14.10
N GLY A 262 -7.90 9.11 13.96
CA GLY A 262 -8.52 8.36 15.04
C GLY A 262 -7.64 8.30 16.28
N THR A 263 -6.34 8.14 16.11
CA THR A 263 -5.34 8.14 17.19
C THR A 263 -5.31 9.47 17.94
N ARG A 264 -5.40 10.60 17.22
CA ARG A 264 -5.45 11.93 17.85
C ARG A 264 -6.73 12.15 18.65
N MET A 265 -7.87 11.69 18.11
CA MET A 265 -9.13 11.77 18.83
C MET A 265 -9.13 10.97 20.14
N ASP A 266 -8.40 9.85 20.18
CA ASP A 266 -8.29 9.02 21.38
C ASP A 266 -7.34 9.58 22.43
N ARG A 267 -6.17 10.05 21.98
CA ARG A 267 -5.12 10.51 22.89
C ARG A 267 -5.33 11.94 23.38
N GLU A 268 -5.87 12.80 22.51
CA GLU A 268 -5.93 14.26 22.74
C GLU A 268 -7.32 14.85 22.37
N PRO A 269 -8.44 14.27 22.84
CA PRO A 269 -9.78 14.70 22.40
C PRO A 269 -10.07 16.18 22.67
N GLU A 270 -9.63 16.70 23.82
CA GLU A 270 -9.85 18.10 24.18
C GLU A 270 -9.00 19.07 23.33
N ALA A 271 -7.78 18.68 22.96
CA ALA A 271 -6.94 19.48 22.07
C ALA A 271 -7.54 19.53 20.64
N VAL A 272 -8.08 18.40 20.14
CA VAL A 272 -8.79 18.34 18.86
C VAL A 272 -10.02 19.27 18.90
N ALA A 273 -10.86 19.16 19.92
CA ALA A 273 -12.06 19.98 20.07
C ALA A 273 -11.72 21.48 20.17
N THR A 274 -10.69 21.82 20.93
CA THR A 274 -10.23 23.20 21.08
C THR A 274 -9.74 23.76 19.75
N ARG A 275 -8.97 23.01 18.99
CA ARG A 275 -8.48 23.44 17.68
C ARG A 275 -9.62 23.69 16.69
N ILE A 276 -10.61 22.80 16.65
CA ILE A 276 -11.81 22.98 15.81
C ILE A 276 -12.56 24.22 16.21
N ARG A 277 -12.76 24.46 17.52
CA ARG A 277 -13.44 25.67 18.04
C ARG A 277 -12.74 26.95 17.59
N LEU A 278 -11.42 27.00 17.70
CA LEU A 278 -10.61 28.15 17.29
C LEU A 278 -10.76 28.43 15.78
N LEU A 279 -10.65 27.38 14.96
CA LEU A 279 -10.77 27.49 13.50
C LEU A 279 -12.19 27.95 13.09
N LEU A 280 -13.23 27.35 13.65
CA LEU A 280 -14.61 27.80 13.39
C LEU A 280 -14.82 29.28 13.78
N SER A 281 -14.26 29.70 14.92
CA SER A 281 -14.36 31.10 15.36
C SER A 281 -13.58 32.05 14.46
N GLN A 282 -12.41 31.62 13.96
CA GLN A 282 -11.63 32.39 13.00
C GLN A 282 -12.36 32.53 11.68
N ARG A 283 -12.87 31.42 11.13
CA ARG A 283 -13.63 31.43 9.87
C ARG A 283 -14.86 32.32 9.92
N LYS A 284 -15.58 32.34 11.05
CA LYS A 284 -16.70 33.27 11.25
C LYS A 284 -16.27 34.74 11.14
N ARG A 285 -15.11 35.09 11.70
CA ARG A 285 -14.57 36.45 11.59
C ARG A 285 -14.18 36.79 10.17
N ASP A 286 -13.46 35.89 9.50
CA ASP A 286 -12.94 36.09 8.14
C ASP A 286 -14.09 36.26 7.13
N LEU A 287 -15.15 35.47 7.25
CA LEU A 287 -16.34 35.55 6.39
C LEU A 287 -17.27 36.72 6.73
N GLY A 288 -17.30 37.16 7.99
CA GLY A 288 -18.08 38.32 8.44
C GLY A 288 -17.44 39.66 8.13
N GLN A 289 -16.15 39.70 7.81
CA GLN A 289 -15.41 40.92 7.44
C GLN A 289 -15.37 41.16 5.92
N ASN A 290 -15.96 40.30 5.12
CA ASN A 290 -16.05 40.47 3.66
C ASN A 290 -17.53 40.69 3.27
N PRO A 291 -18.07 41.91 3.34
CA PRO A 291 -19.33 42.24 2.72
C PRO A 291 -19.08 42.32 1.20
N GLY A 292 -19.70 41.40 0.43
CA GLY A 292 -19.60 41.08 -0.96
C GLY A 292 -19.40 42.23 -1.94
#